data_5bb62741c84c0a9ffeab01fc69ef92d8
#
_entry.id   5bb62741c84c0a9ffeab01fc69ef92d8
#
_cell.length_a   1.000
_cell.length_b   1.000
_cell.length_c   1.000
_cell.angle_alpha   90.00
_cell.angle_beta   90.00
_cell.angle_gamma   90.00
#
_symmetry.space_group_name_H-M   'P 1'
#
loop_
_entity.id
_entity.type
_entity.pdbx_description
1 polymer ?
#
loop_
_entity_poly.entity_id
_entity_poly.type
_entity_poly.pdbx_seq_one_letter_code
_entity_poly.pdbx_strand_id
1 'polypeptide(L)'
;MTHLRFALAQIDTCVGDLDGNADKIMHYAHLAAHEGAHVVIFPEMTLTGYPIEDLALRRTFRKAAWDKANWLATELEADGLGDLYVAVGTVGTDHASDKPRNRMVVLHDGMVWAGYDKHFLPNYGVFDEFRIFAAGDRTVVLDIDGVRIGVAICEDIWQDGGPVARLADEHIDVLMTMNGSPYEEGKTHTRYDLAVRRAAEVGAPMIYVNQVGGQDDLVFDGGSFVVDRDGTLLERSPMFMEHLGLFDLDTDAEHQTTGDIADLPDPDEEVYTACVLGLKDYMAKNRFSGVCLGLSGGIDSALVAAMAADACGGHNVHGISMPSMYSSIGSKDDAADLAANIGAHYDVQPIEPMFNVYQGQLKLEGVAAENLQARIRGVIVMAYSLSLIHI
;
A
#
# COMPACT_ATOMS: atom_id res chain seq x y z
N MET A 1 4.49 -19.26 -31.95
CA MET A 1 5.04 -18.26 -31.00
C MET A 1 3.85 -17.66 -30.33
N THR A 2 3.67 -18.02 -29.08
CA THR A 2 2.63 -17.38 -28.27
C THR A 2 3.32 -16.33 -27.41
N HIS A 3 2.98 -15.07 -27.65
CA HIS A 3 3.57 -13.93 -26.97
C HIS A 3 2.47 -13.16 -26.27
N LEU A 4 2.62 -12.94 -24.94
CA LEU A 4 1.72 -12.10 -24.17
C LEU A 4 2.49 -10.97 -23.49
N ARG A 5 1.96 -9.75 -23.58
CA ARG A 5 2.43 -8.60 -22.80
C ARG A 5 1.59 -8.46 -21.56
N PHE A 6 2.25 -8.45 -20.41
CA PHE A 6 1.67 -8.19 -19.10
C PHE A 6 1.98 -6.76 -18.66
N ALA A 7 0.99 -6.11 -18.07
CA ALA A 7 1.16 -4.83 -17.38
C ALA A 7 0.98 -5.04 -15.87
N LEU A 8 1.95 -4.59 -15.09
CA LEU A 8 1.98 -4.64 -13.64
C LEU A 8 1.51 -3.29 -13.10
N ALA A 9 0.25 -3.18 -12.70
CA ALA A 9 -0.34 -1.94 -12.22
C ALA A 9 -0.11 -1.79 -10.70
N GLN A 10 1.00 -1.18 -10.32
CA GLN A 10 1.32 -0.86 -8.94
C GLN A 10 0.61 0.44 -8.54
N ILE A 11 -0.49 0.34 -7.80
CA ILE A 11 -1.32 1.50 -7.48
C ILE A 11 -1.61 1.64 -5.99
N ASP A 12 -1.87 2.88 -5.57
CA ASP A 12 -2.36 3.23 -4.24
C ASP A 12 -3.89 3.22 -4.22
N THR A 13 -4.47 2.47 -3.30
CA THR A 13 -5.93 2.34 -3.13
C THR A 13 -6.39 2.84 -1.78
N CYS A 14 -7.65 3.25 -1.67
CA CYS A 14 -8.25 3.66 -0.41
C CYS A 14 -9.27 2.63 0.07
N VAL A 15 -9.14 2.18 1.32
CA VAL A 15 -10.07 1.21 1.90
C VAL A 15 -11.50 1.77 1.93
N GLY A 16 -12.43 1.02 1.32
CA GLY A 16 -13.85 1.35 1.28
C GLY A 16 -14.26 2.30 0.15
N ASP A 17 -13.35 2.92 -0.57
CA ASP A 17 -13.62 3.81 -1.70
C ASP A 17 -13.75 3.01 -3.01
N LEU A 18 -14.88 2.32 -3.17
CA LEU A 18 -15.13 1.50 -4.36
C LEU A 18 -15.13 2.31 -5.67
N ASP A 19 -15.59 3.56 -5.62
CA ASP A 19 -15.67 4.42 -6.80
C ASP A 19 -14.28 4.95 -7.19
N GLY A 20 -13.53 5.53 -6.25
CA GLY A 20 -12.18 6.04 -6.51
C GLY A 20 -11.20 4.93 -6.92
N ASN A 21 -11.28 3.75 -6.29
CA ASN A 21 -10.45 2.61 -6.69
C ASN A 21 -10.83 2.10 -8.09
N ALA A 22 -12.14 2.07 -8.43
CA ALA A 22 -12.60 1.70 -9.78
C ALA A 22 -12.11 2.68 -10.84
N ASP A 23 -12.14 3.99 -10.57
CA ASP A 23 -11.62 5.01 -11.48
C ASP A 23 -10.11 4.83 -11.73
N LYS A 24 -9.34 4.48 -10.70
CA LYS A 24 -7.92 4.14 -10.86
C LYS A 24 -7.72 2.87 -11.69
N ILE A 25 -8.51 1.83 -11.45
CA ILE A 25 -8.46 0.59 -12.26
C ILE A 25 -8.72 0.91 -13.73
N MET A 26 -9.76 1.68 -14.05
CA MET A 26 -10.05 2.12 -15.42
C MET A 26 -8.87 2.89 -16.02
N HIS A 27 -8.32 3.86 -15.28
CA HIS A 27 -7.19 4.65 -15.75
C HIS A 27 -5.99 3.78 -16.12
N TYR A 28 -5.58 2.86 -15.24
CA TYR A 28 -4.44 1.98 -15.51
C TYR A 28 -4.73 0.90 -16.55
N ALA A 29 -5.99 0.48 -16.72
CA ALA A 29 -6.39 -0.39 -17.82
C ALA A 29 -6.24 0.31 -19.18
N HIS A 30 -6.62 1.60 -19.27
CA HIS A 30 -6.37 2.41 -20.47
C HIS A 30 -4.87 2.57 -20.78
N LEU A 31 -4.04 2.83 -19.74
CA LEU A 31 -2.59 2.92 -19.91
C LEU A 31 -2.02 1.58 -20.41
N ALA A 32 -2.42 0.46 -19.80
CA ALA A 32 -1.98 -0.88 -20.20
C ALA A 32 -2.35 -1.20 -21.64
N ALA A 33 -3.57 -0.89 -22.05
CA ALA A 33 -4.02 -1.08 -23.43
C ALA A 33 -3.24 -0.19 -24.42
N HIS A 34 -2.95 1.06 -24.05
CA HIS A 34 -2.12 1.96 -24.87
C HIS A 34 -0.71 1.40 -25.09
N GLU A 35 -0.13 0.76 -24.07
CA GLU A 35 1.16 0.07 -24.16
C GLU A 35 1.07 -1.31 -24.85
N GLY A 36 -0.10 -1.70 -25.31
CA GLY A 36 -0.35 -2.96 -26.03
C GLY A 36 -0.35 -4.20 -25.13
N ALA A 37 -0.68 -4.05 -23.83
CA ALA A 37 -0.80 -5.17 -22.93
C ALA A 37 -2.02 -6.05 -23.29
N HIS A 38 -1.86 -7.35 -23.10
CA HIS A 38 -2.94 -8.34 -23.22
C HIS A 38 -3.57 -8.62 -21.86
N VAL A 39 -2.77 -8.54 -20.79
CA VAL A 39 -3.17 -8.77 -19.42
C VAL A 39 -2.68 -7.61 -18.55
N VAL A 40 -3.55 -7.01 -17.74
CA VAL A 40 -3.16 -6.07 -16.68
C VAL A 40 -3.48 -6.68 -15.31
N ILE A 41 -2.51 -6.61 -14.41
CA ILE A 41 -2.57 -7.21 -13.09
C ILE A 41 -2.54 -6.11 -12.04
N PHE A 42 -3.56 -6.06 -11.20
CA PHE A 42 -3.67 -5.16 -10.06
C PHE A 42 -3.30 -5.87 -8.75
N PRO A 43 -2.96 -5.14 -7.68
CA PRO A 43 -2.66 -5.72 -6.37
C PRO A 43 -3.83 -6.47 -5.73
N GLU A 44 -3.52 -7.19 -4.66
CA GLU A 44 -4.50 -7.84 -3.78
C GLU A 44 -5.54 -6.81 -3.29
N MET A 45 -6.83 -7.19 -3.35
CA MET A 45 -7.97 -6.37 -2.88
C MET A 45 -8.03 -4.93 -3.43
N THR A 46 -7.48 -4.66 -4.58
CA THR A 46 -7.41 -3.34 -5.20
C THR A 46 -8.74 -2.60 -5.24
N LEU A 47 -9.83 -3.28 -5.62
CA LEU A 47 -11.15 -2.64 -5.74
C LEU A 47 -11.70 -2.19 -4.39
N THR A 48 -11.40 -2.90 -3.32
CA THR A 48 -11.90 -2.62 -1.97
C THR A 48 -10.92 -1.83 -1.11
N GLY A 49 -9.66 -1.75 -1.52
CA GLY A 49 -8.53 -1.36 -0.69
C GLY A 49 -8.13 -2.47 0.28
N TYR A 50 -6.87 -2.46 0.74
CA TYR A 50 -6.33 -3.43 1.70
C TYR A 50 -5.58 -2.70 2.83
N PRO A 51 -5.73 -3.13 4.09
CA PRO A 51 -6.60 -4.20 4.59
C PRO A 51 -8.05 -3.72 4.80
N ILE A 52 -9.01 -4.53 4.35
CA ILE A 52 -10.45 -4.13 4.40
C ILE A 52 -11.11 -4.36 5.76
N GLU A 53 -10.48 -5.11 6.65
CA GLU A 53 -10.89 -5.35 8.03
C GLU A 53 -12.38 -5.73 8.18
N ASP A 54 -13.09 -5.13 9.14
CA ASP A 54 -14.49 -5.43 9.44
C ASP A 54 -15.47 -5.07 8.32
N LEU A 55 -15.07 -4.28 7.32
CA LEU A 55 -15.90 -4.01 6.14
C LEU A 55 -16.23 -5.30 5.40
N ALA A 56 -15.29 -6.26 5.34
CA ALA A 56 -15.49 -7.55 4.70
C ALA A 56 -16.68 -8.32 5.28
N LEU A 57 -16.96 -8.18 6.58
CA LEU A 57 -18.06 -8.86 7.27
C LEU A 57 -19.44 -8.29 6.90
N ARG A 58 -19.51 -7.09 6.33
CA ARG A 58 -20.77 -6.43 5.95
C ARG A 58 -21.25 -6.96 4.59
N ARG A 59 -22.37 -7.69 4.59
CA ARG A 59 -22.97 -8.22 3.35
C ARG A 59 -23.27 -7.15 2.30
N THR A 60 -23.69 -5.97 2.75
CA THR A 60 -23.98 -4.82 1.87
C THR A 60 -22.73 -4.31 1.18
N PHE A 61 -21.58 -4.30 1.86
CA PHE A 61 -20.30 -3.91 1.28
C PHE A 61 -19.81 -4.94 0.26
N ARG A 62 -19.86 -6.25 0.61
CA ARG A 62 -19.50 -7.32 -0.34
C ARG A 62 -20.37 -7.28 -1.60
N LYS A 63 -21.69 -7.03 -1.42
CA LYS A 63 -22.57 -6.88 -2.58
C LYS A 63 -22.19 -5.67 -3.43
N ALA A 64 -21.91 -4.52 -2.81
CA ALA A 64 -21.50 -3.32 -3.53
C ALA A 64 -20.18 -3.52 -4.28
N ALA A 65 -19.20 -4.20 -3.68
CA ALA A 65 -17.94 -4.56 -4.33
C ALA A 65 -18.15 -5.48 -5.54
N TRP A 66 -19.03 -6.49 -5.40
CA TRP A 66 -19.39 -7.37 -6.51
C TRP A 66 -20.13 -6.63 -7.64
N ASP A 67 -21.09 -5.78 -7.29
CA ASP A 67 -21.81 -4.94 -8.27
C ASP A 67 -20.84 -4.00 -8.99
N LYS A 68 -19.85 -3.44 -8.27
CA LYS A 68 -18.82 -2.56 -8.84
C LYS A 68 -17.86 -3.34 -9.78
N ALA A 69 -17.48 -4.58 -9.44
CA ALA A 69 -16.67 -5.42 -10.33
C ALA A 69 -17.41 -5.73 -11.65
N ASN A 70 -18.71 -6.02 -11.59
CA ASN A 70 -19.53 -6.23 -12.80
C ASN A 70 -19.70 -4.91 -13.60
N TRP A 71 -19.87 -3.78 -12.92
CA TRP A 71 -19.90 -2.47 -13.56
C TRP A 71 -18.59 -2.19 -14.29
N LEU A 72 -17.43 -2.41 -13.64
CA LEU A 72 -16.10 -2.26 -14.26
C LEU A 72 -15.97 -3.09 -15.53
N ALA A 73 -16.39 -4.36 -15.51
CA ALA A 73 -16.34 -5.21 -16.70
C ALA A 73 -17.15 -4.60 -17.86
N THR A 74 -18.36 -4.10 -17.57
CA THR A 74 -19.23 -3.48 -18.57
C THR A 74 -18.64 -2.17 -19.12
N GLU A 75 -18.05 -1.32 -18.25
CA GLU A 75 -17.44 -0.06 -18.67
C GLU A 75 -16.17 -0.29 -19.50
N LEU A 76 -15.32 -1.26 -19.11
CA LEU A 76 -14.14 -1.64 -19.89
C LEU A 76 -14.53 -2.05 -21.32
N GLU A 77 -15.58 -2.85 -21.48
CA GLU A 77 -16.11 -3.21 -22.79
C GLU A 77 -16.64 -1.99 -23.56
N ALA A 78 -17.41 -1.12 -22.87
CA ALA A 78 -17.98 0.09 -23.48
C ALA A 78 -16.91 1.08 -23.95
N ASP A 79 -15.77 1.13 -23.25
CA ASP A 79 -14.58 1.94 -23.60
C ASP A 79 -13.69 1.29 -24.67
N GLY A 80 -14.07 0.10 -25.19
CA GLY A 80 -13.33 -0.62 -26.23
C GLY A 80 -12.13 -1.40 -25.69
N LEU A 81 -12.11 -1.72 -24.42
CA LEU A 81 -11.08 -2.51 -23.74
C LEU A 81 -11.52 -3.96 -23.48
N GLY A 82 -12.56 -4.45 -24.16
CA GLY A 82 -13.11 -5.79 -23.97
C GLY A 82 -12.10 -6.92 -24.20
N ASP A 83 -11.17 -6.74 -25.12
CA ASP A 83 -10.12 -7.72 -25.42
C ASP A 83 -9.02 -7.79 -24.34
N LEU A 84 -8.93 -6.79 -23.44
CA LEU A 84 -7.95 -6.77 -22.35
C LEU A 84 -8.42 -7.68 -21.20
N TYR A 85 -7.53 -8.54 -20.72
CA TYR A 85 -7.76 -9.31 -19.49
C TYR A 85 -7.34 -8.47 -18.28
N VAL A 86 -8.29 -8.09 -17.43
CA VAL A 86 -8.07 -7.20 -16.28
C VAL A 86 -8.20 -8.00 -14.97
N ALA A 87 -7.08 -8.35 -14.35
CA ALA A 87 -7.04 -9.10 -13.10
C ALA A 87 -7.09 -8.15 -11.90
N VAL A 88 -8.19 -8.17 -11.13
CA VAL A 88 -8.48 -7.23 -10.03
C VAL A 88 -8.71 -7.98 -8.73
N GLY A 89 -8.01 -7.55 -7.65
CA GLY A 89 -8.27 -8.01 -6.29
C GLY A 89 -9.53 -7.38 -5.70
N THR A 90 -10.39 -8.18 -5.07
CA THR A 90 -11.66 -7.73 -4.45
C THR A 90 -12.09 -8.67 -3.34
N VAL A 91 -13.24 -8.40 -2.72
CA VAL A 91 -13.89 -9.29 -1.76
C VAL A 91 -14.96 -10.15 -2.43
N GLY A 92 -14.86 -11.47 -2.27
CA GLY A 92 -15.88 -12.42 -2.65
C GLY A 92 -16.77 -12.84 -1.48
N THR A 93 -17.68 -13.77 -1.74
CA THR A 93 -18.50 -14.41 -0.70
C THR A 93 -18.45 -15.93 -0.89
N ASP A 94 -18.18 -16.65 0.20
CA ASP A 94 -18.40 -18.09 0.26
C ASP A 94 -19.88 -18.36 0.46
N HIS A 95 -20.53 -18.92 -0.56
CA HIS A 95 -21.97 -19.17 -0.54
C HIS A 95 -22.39 -20.26 0.46
N ALA A 96 -21.46 -21.12 0.89
CA ALA A 96 -21.75 -22.18 1.85
C ALA A 96 -21.78 -21.67 3.29
N SER A 97 -20.84 -20.81 3.67
CA SER A 97 -20.69 -20.28 5.04
C SER A 97 -21.12 -18.83 5.20
N ASP A 98 -21.40 -18.13 4.09
CA ASP A 98 -21.61 -16.67 4.02
C ASP A 98 -20.43 -15.83 4.54
N LYS A 99 -19.24 -16.42 4.68
CA LYS A 99 -18.02 -15.69 5.00
C LYS A 99 -17.49 -14.95 3.77
N PRO A 100 -16.79 -13.81 3.97
CA PRO A 100 -16.05 -13.18 2.90
C PRO A 100 -14.91 -14.09 2.40
N ARG A 101 -14.45 -13.85 1.18
CA ARG A 101 -13.25 -14.43 0.58
C ARG A 101 -12.36 -13.31 0.05
N ASN A 102 -11.06 -13.42 0.26
CA ASN A 102 -10.07 -12.60 -0.44
C ASN A 102 -9.96 -13.17 -1.86
N ARG A 103 -10.44 -12.41 -2.84
CA ARG A 103 -10.71 -12.91 -4.20
C ARG A 103 -10.05 -12.07 -5.27
N MET A 104 -9.45 -12.71 -6.25
CA MET A 104 -9.17 -12.15 -7.56
C MET A 104 -10.36 -12.42 -8.49
N VAL A 105 -10.70 -11.44 -9.33
CA VAL A 105 -11.54 -11.61 -10.52
C VAL A 105 -10.76 -11.18 -11.75
N VAL A 106 -11.01 -11.84 -12.88
CA VAL A 106 -10.55 -11.41 -14.19
C VAL A 106 -11.75 -10.90 -14.97
N LEU A 107 -11.67 -9.64 -15.40
CA LEU A 107 -12.68 -8.98 -16.23
C LEU A 107 -12.24 -9.08 -17.69
N HIS A 108 -13.14 -9.53 -18.55
CA HIS A 108 -12.90 -9.67 -19.99
C HIS A 108 -14.25 -9.79 -20.71
N ASP A 109 -14.35 -9.28 -21.93
CA ASP A 109 -15.55 -9.34 -22.78
C ASP A 109 -16.83 -8.92 -22.05
N GLY A 110 -16.76 -7.79 -21.32
CA GLY A 110 -17.88 -7.18 -20.60
C GLY A 110 -18.38 -7.95 -19.38
N MET A 111 -17.65 -8.97 -18.89
CA MET A 111 -18.08 -9.81 -17.79
C MET A 111 -16.95 -10.18 -16.82
N VAL A 112 -17.31 -10.69 -15.65
CA VAL A 112 -16.38 -11.42 -14.78
C VAL A 112 -16.14 -12.79 -15.39
N TRP A 113 -15.01 -12.93 -16.07
CA TRP A 113 -14.67 -14.13 -16.84
C TRP A 113 -14.14 -15.28 -15.98
N ALA A 114 -13.29 -14.95 -14.98
CA ALA A 114 -12.70 -15.96 -14.08
C ALA A 114 -12.55 -15.41 -12.66
N GLY A 115 -12.22 -16.27 -11.70
CA GLY A 115 -11.94 -15.86 -10.32
C GLY A 115 -11.16 -16.91 -9.55
N TYR A 116 -10.37 -16.43 -8.57
CA TYR A 116 -9.58 -17.25 -7.65
C TYR A 116 -9.75 -16.71 -6.22
N ASP A 117 -9.88 -17.60 -5.25
CA ASP A 117 -9.97 -17.30 -3.83
C ASP A 117 -8.67 -17.69 -3.12
N LYS A 118 -8.07 -16.75 -2.37
CA LYS A 118 -6.85 -16.94 -1.59
C LYS A 118 -6.95 -18.18 -0.69
N HIS A 119 -5.93 -19.03 -0.74
CA HIS A 119 -5.90 -20.28 -0.01
C HIS A 119 -5.38 -20.12 1.42
N PHE A 120 -4.19 -19.54 1.56
CA PHE A 120 -3.59 -19.30 2.87
C PHE A 120 -3.96 -17.93 3.41
N LEU A 121 -4.46 -17.91 4.65
CA LEU A 121 -4.94 -16.71 5.33
C LEU A 121 -3.99 -16.37 6.50
N PRO A 122 -3.13 -15.35 6.38
CA PRO A 122 -2.18 -15.02 7.43
C PRO A 122 -2.88 -14.54 8.71
N ASN A 123 -2.30 -14.93 9.85
CA ASN A 123 -2.79 -14.56 11.19
C ASN A 123 -1.61 -14.31 12.13
N TYR A 124 -0.69 -13.45 11.72
CA TYR A 124 0.51 -13.06 12.44
C TYR A 124 0.90 -11.62 12.11
N GLY A 125 1.67 -10.97 13.01
CA GLY A 125 2.09 -9.59 12.82
C GLY A 125 0.88 -8.66 12.68
N VAL A 126 0.77 -8.00 11.54
CA VAL A 126 -0.33 -7.06 11.21
C VAL A 126 -1.54 -7.75 10.54
N PHE A 127 -1.46 -9.04 10.27
CA PHE A 127 -2.51 -9.76 9.56
C PHE A 127 -3.49 -10.48 10.50
N ASP A 128 -4.79 -10.39 10.20
CA ASP A 128 -5.87 -11.09 10.91
C ASP A 128 -6.90 -11.68 9.91
N GLU A 129 -6.40 -12.20 8.77
CA GLU A 129 -7.26 -12.69 7.70
C GLU A 129 -8.01 -13.99 8.08
N PHE A 130 -7.41 -14.86 8.88
CA PHE A 130 -8.04 -16.11 9.31
C PHE A 130 -9.36 -15.90 10.06
N ARG A 131 -9.45 -14.82 10.85
CA ARG A 131 -10.67 -14.44 11.57
C ARG A 131 -11.77 -13.98 10.61
N ILE A 132 -11.38 -13.30 9.53
CA ILE A 132 -12.29 -12.58 8.63
C ILE A 132 -12.75 -13.47 7.48
N PHE A 133 -11.81 -14.08 6.74
CA PHE A 133 -12.08 -14.73 5.47
C PHE A 133 -12.29 -16.24 5.60
N ALA A 134 -12.94 -16.81 4.59
CA ALA A 134 -12.92 -18.25 4.31
C ALA A 134 -11.81 -18.56 3.32
N ALA A 135 -11.01 -19.61 3.60
CA ALA A 135 -9.95 -20.05 2.71
C ALA A 135 -10.48 -20.61 1.39
N GLY A 136 -9.80 -20.30 0.28
CA GLY A 136 -10.00 -20.98 -1.00
C GLY A 136 -9.54 -22.45 -0.94
N ASP A 137 -10.03 -23.27 -1.85
CA ASP A 137 -9.71 -24.70 -1.93
C ASP A 137 -9.28 -25.15 -3.34
N ARG A 138 -9.30 -24.25 -4.32
CA ARG A 138 -9.04 -24.54 -5.72
C ARG A 138 -7.72 -23.95 -6.17
N THR A 139 -7.05 -24.66 -7.07
CA THR A 139 -5.98 -24.15 -7.92
C THR A 139 -6.61 -23.66 -9.22
N VAL A 140 -6.17 -22.52 -9.73
CA VAL A 140 -6.68 -21.92 -10.97
C VAL A 140 -5.54 -21.72 -11.95
N VAL A 141 -5.72 -22.24 -13.16
CA VAL A 141 -4.89 -21.93 -14.33
C VAL A 141 -5.80 -21.25 -15.35
N LEU A 142 -5.44 -20.05 -15.76
CA LEU A 142 -6.11 -19.32 -16.84
C LEU A 142 -5.43 -19.71 -18.16
N ASP A 143 -6.22 -19.97 -19.20
CA ASP A 143 -5.71 -20.16 -20.55
C ASP A 143 -6.08 -18.92 -21.36
N ILE A 144 -5.07 -18.12 -21.69
CA ILE A 144 -5.22 -16.89 -22.49
C ILE A 144 -4.38 -17.08 -23.75
N ASP A 145 -5.02 -17.19 -24.89
CA ASP A 145 -4.38 -17.37 -26.20
C ASP A 145 -3.37 -18.53 -26.25
N GLY A 146 -3.63 -19.59 -25.45
CA GLY A 146 -2.78 -20.76 -25.35
C GLY A 146 -1.62 -20.63 -24.35
N VAL A 147 -1.52 -19.50 -23.63
CA VAL A 147 -0.61 -19.31 -22.49
C VAL A 147 -1.31 -19.73 -21.20
N ARG A 148 -0.69 -20.61 -20.45
CA ARG A 148 -1.18 -21.16 -19.18
C ARG A 148 -0.67 -20.33 -18.01
N ILE A 149 -1.53 -19.53 -17.41
CA ILE A 149 -1.21 -18.61 -16.32
C ILE A 149 -1.67 -19.21 -14.99
N GLY A 150 -0.73 -19.59 -14.12
CA GLY A 150 -1.04 -19.95 -12.74
C GLY A 150 -1.32 -18.73 -11.88
N VAL A 151 -2.26 -18.83 -10.94
CA VAL A 151 -2.67 -17.69 -10.11
C VAL A 151 -2.45 -17.99 -8.62
N ALA A 152 -1.91 -16.99 -7.90
CA ALA A 152 -1.80 -17.00 -6.44
C ALA A 152 -2.03 -15.58 -5.86
N ILE A 153 -2.40 -15.50 -4.57
CA ILE A 153 -2.58 -14.25 -3.85
C ILE A 153 -1.70 -14.26 -2.60
N CYS A 154 -0.73 -13.35 -2.56
CA CYS A 154 0.10 -12.95 -1.42
C CYS A 154 0.60 -14.14 -0.58
N GLU A 155 -0.04 -14.47 0.55
CA GLU A 155 0.36 -15.55 1.46
C GLU A 155 0.46 -16.93 0.79
N ASP A 156 -0.22 -17.13 -0.33
CA ASP A 156 -0.17 -18.39 -1.09
C ASP A 156 1.25 -18.76 -1.56
N ILE A 157 2.12 -17.77 -1.73
CA ILE A 157 3.52 -17.99 -2.11
C ILE A 157 4.46 -18.12 -0.91
N TRP A 158 4.05 -17.66 0.30
CA TRP A 158 4.91 -17.72 1.49
C TRP A 158 4.93 -19.10 2.14
N GLN A 159 3.83 -19.83 2.03
CA GLN A 159 3.69 -21.18 2.62
C GLN A 159 4.13 -22.26 1.62
N ASP A 160 4.78 -23.30 2.15
CA ASP A 160 5.12 -24.48 1.34
C ASP A 160 3.87 -25.35 1.13
N GLY A 161 3.80 -26.02 -0.01
CA GLY A 161 2.61 -26.76 -0.42
C GLY A 161 1.51 -25.83 -0.98
N GLY A 162 0.25 -26.17 -0.75
CA GLY A 162 -0.89 -25.36 -1.15
C GLY A 162 -1.06 -25.18 -2.65
N PRO A 163 -1.51 -23.98 -3.12
CA PRO A 163 -1.78 -23.76 -4.53
C PRO A 163 -0.52 -23.78 -5.40
N VAL A 164 0.60 -23.22 -4.95
CA VAL A 164 1.84 -23.15 -5.76
C VAL A 164 2.39 -24.53 -6.04
N ALA A 165 2.46 -25.40 -5.03
CA ALA A 165 2.92 -26.78 -5.23
C ALA A 165 2.02 -27.56 -6.21
N ARG A 166 0.70 -27.32 -6.21
CA ARG A 166 -0.23 -27.91 -7.19
C ARG A 166 -0.05 -27.33 -8.59
N LEU A 167 0.30 -26.03 -8.70
CA LEU A 167 0.58 -25.39 -9.99
C LEU A 167 1.84 -25.93 -10.65
N ALA A 168 2.81 -26.45 -9.88
CA ALA A 168 4.01 -27.10 -10.42
C ALA A 168 3.66 -28.35 -11.28
N ASP A 169 2.58 -29.07 -10.95
CA ASP A 169 2.11 -30.23 -11.71
C ASP A 169 1.27 -29.82 -12.94
N GLU A 170 0.84 -28.56 -13.04
CA GLU A 170 -0.05 -28.05 -14.09
C GLU A 170 0.68 -27.57 -15.34
N HIS A 171 2.02 -27.55 -15.36
CA HIS A 171 2.83 -27.07 -16.49
C HIS A 171 2.39 -25.68 -16.97
N ILE A 172 2.42 -24.70 -16.06
CA ILE A 172 2.12 -23.31 -16.36
C ILE A 172 3.28 -22.62 -17.10
N ASP A 173 2.97 -21.61 -17.91
CA ASP A 173 3.94 -20.81 -18.64
C ASP A 173 4.40 -19.59 -17.80
N VAL A 174 3.58 -19.13 -16.87
CA VAL A 174 3.90 -18.03 -15.94
C VAL A 174 3.06 -18.14 -14.65
N LEU A 175 3.65 -17.78 -13.52
CA LEU A 175 2.95 -17.63 -12.24
C LEU A 175 2.65 -16.15 -11.99
N MET A 176 1.37 -15.78 -11.93
CA MET A 176 0.90 -14.43 -11.63
C MET A 176 0.51 -14.32 -10.16
N THR A 177 1.07 -13.32 -9.45
CA THR A 177 0.74 -13.09 -8.04
C THR A 177 0.34 -11.65 -7.77
N MET A 178 -0.73 -11.50 -6.97
CA MET A 178 -1.31 -10.24 -6.54
C MET A 178 -1.05 -10.07 -5.05
N ASN A 179 -0.43 -8.96 -4.65
CA ASN A 179 0.07 -8.81 -3.28
C ASN A 179 -0.36 -7.48 -2.65
N GLY A 180 -0.70 -7.53 -1.36
CA GLY A 180 -0.81 -6.42 -0.44
C GLY A 180 0.21 -6.62 0.69
N SER A 181 1.49 -6.79 0.34
CA SER A 181 2.57 -7.06 1.29
C SER A 181 3.10 -5.75 1.87
N PRO A 182 2.89 -5.47 3.19
CA PRO A 182 3.34 -4.23 3.80
C PRO A 182 4.87 -4.11 3.81
N TYR A 183 5.31 -2.84 3.83
CA TYR A 183 6.70 -2.48 4.00
C TYR A 183 7.24 -2.95 5.36
N GLU A 184 8.44 -3.45 5.33
CA GLU A 184 9.30 -3.78 6.46
C GLU A 184 10.74 -3.63 5.99
N GLU A 185 11.61 -3.05 6.81
CA GLU A 185 13.02 -2.85 6.47
C GLU A 185 13.69 -4.16 6.04
N GLY A 186 14.30 -4.15 4.84
CA GLY A 186 14.98 -5.32 4.27
C GLY A 186 14.07 -6.40 3.67
N LYS A 187 12.75 -6.25 3.68
CA LYS A 187 11.79 -7.24 3.19
C LYS A 187 11.85 -7.42 1.66
N THR A 188 12.32 -6.43 0.94
CA THR A 188 12.49 -6.49 -0.52
C THR A 188 13.37 -7.68 -0.93
N HIS A 189 14.48 -7.92 -0.25
CA HIS A 189 15.33 -9.07 -0.49
C HIS A 189 14.64 -10.39 -0.17
N THR A 190 13.89 -10.45 0.93
CA THR A 190 13.12 -11.65 1.32
C THR A 190 12.05 -12.00 0.30
N ARG A 191 11.34 -10.98 -0.25
CA ARG A 191 10.35 -11.17 -1.32
C ARG A 191 10.99 -11.71 -2.59
N TYR A 192 12.15 -11.16 -2.95
CA TYR A 192 12.90 -11.60 -4.12
C TYR A 192 13.34 -13.06 -3.99
N ASP A 193 14.01 -13.44 -2.88
CA ASP A 193 14.44 -14.81 -2.63
C ASP A 193 13.26 -15.80 -2.63
N LEU A 194 12.13 -15.38 -2.09
CA LEU A 194 10.90 -16.17 -2.11
C LEU A 194 10.40 -16.37 -3.55
N ALA A 195 10.34 -15.30 -4.35
CA ALA A 195 9.87 -15.37 -5.72
C ALA A 195 10.77 -16.25 -6.59
N VAL A 196 12.08 -16.14 -6.45
CA VAL A 196 13.05 -17.04 -7.12
C VAL A 196 12.78 -18.50 -6.77
N ARG A 197 12.54 -18.81 -5.49
CA ARG A 197 12.20 -20.16 -5.06
C ARG A 197 10.90 -20.65 -5.69
N ARG A 198 9.87 -19.81 -5.77
CA ARG A 198 8.57 -20.18 -6.35
C ARG A 198 8.61 -20.32 -7.87
N ALA A 199 9.34 -19.43 -8.56
CA ALA A 199 9.58 -19.55 -10.00
C ALA A 199 10.28 -20.87 -10.35
N ALA A 200 11.31 -21.25 -9.58
CA ALA A 200 11.99 -22.52 -9.73
C ALA A 200 11.08 -23.73 -9.42
N GLU A 201 10.22 -23.63 -8.39
CA GLU A 201 9.27 -24.69 -8.00
C GLU A 201 8.26 -25.00 -9.11
N VAL A 202 7.71 -23.97 -9.76
CA VAL A 202 6.75 -24.14 -10.86
C VAL A 202 7.42 -24.30 -12.23
N GLY A 203 8.73 -24.02 -12.34
CA GLY A 203 9.48 -24.12 -13.58
C GLY A 203 9.14 -23.03 -14.61
N ALA A 204 8.59 -21.90 -14.18
CA ALA A 204 8.11 -20.80 -15.02
C ALA A 204 8.48 -19.43 -14.41
N PRO A 205 8.54 -18.34 -15.21
CA PRO A 205 8.66 -16.98 -14.69
C PRO A 205 7.57 -16.64 -13.69
N MET A 206 7.87 -15.75 -12.73
CA MET A 206 6.91 -15.28 -11.73
C MET A 206 6.77 -13.77 -11.79
N ILE A 207 5.53 -13.31 -11.92
CA ILE A 207 5.11 -11.91 -11.83
C ILE A 207 4.64 -11.63 -10.40
N TYR A 208 5.25 -10.64 -9.74
CA TYR A 208 4.92 -10.20 -8.39
C TYR A 208 4.41 -8.76 -8.43
N VAL A 209 3.09 -8.55 -8.37
CA VAL A 209 2.49 -7.20 -8.33
C VAL A 209 2.16 -6.86 -6.89
N ASN A 210 2.70 -5.74 -6.38
CA ASN A 210 2.47 -5.30 -5.01
C ASN A 210 1.75 -3.95 -4.95
N GLN A 211 0.97 -3.75 -3.91
CA GLN A 211 0.34 -2.47 -3.60
C GLN A 211 1.40 -1.43 -3.21
N VAL A 212 1.11 -0.15 -3.47
CA VAL A 212 1.88 1.00 -2.97
C VAL A 212 0.94 1.93 -2.19
N GLY A 213 1.50 2.75 -1.30
CA GLY A 213 0.76 3.77 -0.55
C GLY A 213 0.63 3.49 0.95
N GLY A 214 0.16 4.47 1.70
CA GLY A 214 -0.14 4.37 3.13
C GLY A 214 -1.62 4.08 3.37
N GLN A 215 -1.93 3.19 4.30
CA GLN A 215 -3.30 2.94 4.75
C GLN A 215 -3.31 2.68 6.26
N ASP A 216 -3.96 3.55 7.00
CA ASP A 216 -3.97 3.55 8.47
C ASP A 216 -2.54 3.57 9.05
N ASP A 217 -2.10 2.54 9.73
CA ASP A 217 -0.75 2.39 10.29
C ASP A 217 0.18 1.51 9.43
N LEU A 218 -0.23 1.17 8.21
CA LEU A 218 0.57 0.40 7.25
C LEU A 218 1.07 1.26 6.11
N VAL A 219 2.25 0.94 5.62
CA VAL A 219 2.82 1.45 4.38
C VAL A 219 3.06 0.27 3.44
N PHE A 220 2.72 0.44 2.18
CA PHE A 220 3.02 -0.51 1.11
C PHE A 220 4.04 0.15 0.18
N ASP A 221 5.13 -0.54 -0.04
CA ASP A 221 6.30 0.00 -0.75
C ASP A 221 6.25 -0.20 -2.26
N GLY A 222 5.28 -0.95 -2.78
CA GLY A 222 5.28 -1.32 -4.19
C GLY A 222 6.44 -2.24 -4.52
N GLY A 223 7.36 -1.79 -5.39
CA GLY A 223 8.51 -2.57 -5.81
C GLY A 223 8.09 -3.87 -6.49
N SER A 224 7.03 -3.83 -7.30
CA SER A 224 6.58 -4.95 -8.14
C SER A 224 7.71 -5.41 -9.04
N PHE A 225 7.77 -6.70 -9.35
CA PHE A 225 8.87 -7.23 -10.15
C PHE A 225 8.51 -8.53 -10.87
N VAL A 226 9.35 -8.92 -11.83
CA VAL A 226 9.30 -10.22 -12.52
C VAL A 226 10.64 -10.92 -12.39
N VAL A 227 10.61 -12.21 -12.07
CA VAL A 227 11.79 -13.08 -12.07
C VAL A 227 11.61 -14.24 -13.04
N ASP A 228 12.67 -14.62 -13.74
CA ASP A 228 12.67 -15.82 -14.58
C ASP A 228 12.76 -17.08 -13.70
N ARG A 229 12.50 -18.23 -14.30
CA ARG A 229 12.60 -19.57 -13.66
C ARG A 229 14.01 -19.90 -13.12
N ASP A 230 15.06 -19.26 -13.63
CA ASP A 230 16.42 -19.39 -13.15
C ASP A 230 16.81 -18.38 -12.07
N GLY A 231 15.89 -17.49 -11.70
CA GLY A 231 16.06 -16.44 -10.71
C GLY A 231 16.60 -15.12 -11.29
N THR A 232 16.74 -14.98 -12.59
CA THR A 232 17.11 -13.70 -13.20
C THR A 232 16.01 -12.68 -13.01
N LEU A 233 16.35 -11.47 -12.53
CA LEU A 233 15.41 -10.35 -12.45
C LEU A 233 15.16 -9.80 -13.85
N LEU A 234 13.89 -9.75 -14.27
CA LEU A 234 13.48 -9.33 -15.62
C LEU A 234 12.89 -7.93 -15.65
N GLU A 235 12.15 -7.54 -14.61
CA GLU A 235 11.53 -6.21 -14.46
C GLU A 235 11.49 -5.86 -12.98
N ARG A 236 11.62 -4.58 -12.65
CA ARG A 236 11.32 -4.06 -11.33
C ARG A 236 10.80 -2.64 -11.40
N SER A 237 9.60 -2.45 -10.88
CA SER A 237 8.97 -1.15 -10.71
C SER A 237 9.61 -0.36 -9.56
N PRO A 238 9.62 0.99 -9.60
CA PRO A 238 10.15 1.81 -8.51
C PRO A 238 9.37 1.61 -7.21
N MET A 239 10.04 1.81 -6.06
CA MET A 239 9.40 1.77 -4.76
C MET A 239 8.69 3.10 -4.45
N PHE A 240 7.68 3.07 -3.56
CA PHE A 240 6.97 4.21 -2.97
C PHE A 240 6.25 5.14 -3.93
N MET A 241 5.96 4.70 -5.14
CA MET A 241 5.18 5.46 -6.12
C MET A 241 4.32 4.56 -6.99
N GLU A 242 3.21 5.10 -7.50
CA GLU A 242 2.40 4.41 -8.51
C GLU A 242 3.18 4.23 -9.80
N HIS A 243 3.06 3.06 -10.42
CA HIS A 243 3.79 2.71 -11.63
C HIS A 243 3.05 1.67 -12.47
N LEU A 244 3.32 1.64 -13.77
CA LEU A 244 2.91 0.59 -14.67
C LEU A 244 4.14 -0.08 -15.26
N GLY A 245 4.52 -1.24 -14.71
CA GLY A 245 5.59 -2.08 -15.25
C GLY A 245 5.11 -2.88 -16.44
N LEU A 246 6.02 -3.26 -17.34
CA LEU A 246 5.70 -4.07 -18.52
C LEU A 246 6.61 -5.30 -18.59
N PHE A 247 6.02 -6.44 -18.91
CA PHE A 247 6.73 -7.69 -19.11
C PHE A 247 6.20 -8.42 -20.36
N ASP A 248 7.10 -8.78 -21.24
CA ASP A 248 6.81 -9.55 -22.46
C ASP A 248 7.19 -11.02 -22.24
N LEU A 249 6.20 -11.91 -22.21
CA LEU A 249 6.39 -13.35 -22.14
C LEU A 249 6.45 -13.96 -23.54
N ASP A 250 7.52 -14.70 -23.84
CA ASP A 250 7.63 -15.57 -25.03
C ASP A 250 7.72 -17.02 -24.56
N THR A 251 6.67 -17.82 -24.83
CA THR A 251 6.62 -19.22 -24.39
C THR A 251 7.63 -20.15 -25.09
N ASP A 252 8.19 -19.73 -26.21
CA ASP A 252 9.19 -20.48 -26.96
C ASP A 252 10.63 -20.10 -26.55
N ALA A 253 10.82 -19.02 -25.79
CA ALA A 253 12.13 -18.57 -25.35
C ALA A 253 12.69 -19.44 -24.22
N GLU A 254 13.97 -19.78 -24.31
CA GLU A 254 14.69 -20.46 -23.23
C GLU A 254 14.88 -19.54 -22.01
N HIS A 255 15.15 -18.26 -22.27
CA HIS A 255 15.23 -17.17 -21.29
C HIS A 255 14.40 -15.97 -21.77
N GLN A 256 13.74 -15.32 -20.81
CA GLN A 256 12.94 -14.15 -21.11
C GLN A 256 13.81 -12.90 -21.31
N THR A 257 13.27 -11.93 -22.04
CA THR A 257 13.96 -10.64 -22.24
C THR A 257 13.85 -9.78 -21.00
N THR A 258 14.98 -9.18 -20.59
CA THR A 258 15.02 -8.21 -19.49
C THR A 258 14.41 -6.89 -19.95
N GLY A 259 13.45 -6.38 -19.19
CA GLY A 259 12.82 -5.08 -19.32
C GLY A 259 13.49 -4.00 -18.45
N ASP A 260 12.70 -3.05 -17.97
CA ASP A 260 13.17 -1.97 -17.12
C ASP A 260 13.34 -2.44 -15.67
N ILE A 261 14.48 -2.10 -15.06
CA ILE A 261 14.80 -2.43 -13.67
C ILE A 261 15.10 -1.14 -12.91
N ALA A 262 14.15 -0.65 -12.12
CA ALA A 262 14.36 0.51 -11.27
C ALA A 262 15.41 0.23 -10.18
N ASP A 263 16.23 1.21 -9.83
CA ASP A 263 17.18 1.11 -8.73
C ASP A 263 16.46 1.03 -7.38
N LEU A 264 17.04 0.34 -6.41
CA LEU A 264 16.58 0.37 -5.03
C LEU A 264 17.11 1.65 -4.34
N PRO A 265 16.30 2.29 -3.48
CA PRO A 265 16.77 3.43 -2.70
C PRO A 265 17.87 3.02 -1.71
N ASP A 266 18.65 4.00 -1.24
CA ASP A 266 19.51 3.81 -0.08
C ASP A 266 18.70 3.42 1.17
N PRO A 267 19.20 2.59 2.09
CA PRO A 267 18.42 2.15 3.26
C PRO A 267 17.85 3.29 4.13
N ASP A 268 18.60 4.38 4.34
CA ASP A 268 18.11 5.52 5.10
C ASP A 268 17.02 6.30 4.32
N GLU A 269 17.19 6.44 3.01
CA GLU A 269 16.19 7.03 2.10
C GLU A 269 14.92 6.18 2.05
N GLU A 270 15.06 4.85 2.02
CA GLU A 270 13.94 3.90 2.04
C GLU A 270 13.04 4.12 3.27
N VAL A 271 13.63 4.14 4.47
CA VAL A 271 12.89 4.36 5.73
C VAL A 271 12.26 5.76 5.77
N TYR A 272 13.01 6.78 5.37
CA TYR A 272 12.51 8.15 5.32
C TYR A 272 11.30 8.28 4.39
N THR A 273 11.42 7.74 3.18
CA THR A 273 10.36 7.80 2.16
C THR A 273 9.12 7.04 2.59
N ALA A 274 9.29 5.88 3.25
CA ALA A 274 8.17 5.13 3.83
C ALA A 274 7.40 5.97 4.87
N CYS A 275 8.10 6.68 5.77
CA CYS A 275 7.48 7.57 6.76
C CYS A 275 6.73 8.75 6.11
N VAL A 276 7.33 9.37 5.10
CA VAL A 276 6.73 10.48 4.36
C VAL A 276 5.48 10.03 3.62
N LEU A 277 5.54 8.87 2.91
CA LEU A 277 4.41 8.31 2.19
C LEU A 277 3.26 7.95 3.13
N GLY A 278 3.56 7.30 4.26
CA GLY A 278 2.56 6.95 5.26
C GLY A 278 1.80 8.18 5.78
N LEU A 279 2.51 9.26 6.12
CA LEU A 279 1.89 10.51 6.58
C LEU A 279 1.08 11.19 5.46
N LYS A 280 1.63 11.28 4.25
CA LYS A 280 0.98 11.89 3.09
C LYS A 280 -0.37 11.24 2.79
N ASP A 281 -0.38 9.92 2.71
CA ASP A 281 -1.59 9.17 2.35
C ASP A 281 -2.59 9.14 3.50
N TYR A 282 -2.13 9.05 4.76
CA TYR A 282 -3.00 9.19 5.92
C TYR A 282 -3.75 10.54 5.89
N MET A 283 -3.05 11.63 5.60
CA MET A 283 -3.67 12.94 5.45
C MET A 283 -4.66 12.99 4.29
N ALA A 284 -4.25 12.53 3.11
CA ALA A 284 -5.05 12.57 1.90
C ALA A 284 -6.34 11.73 2.04
N LYS A 285 -6.23 10.47 2.49
CA LYS A 285 -7.34 9.53 2.66
C LYS A 285 -8.32 9.96 3.75
N ASN A 286 -7.83 10.65 4.80
CA ASN A 286 -8.66 11.23 5.86
C ASN A 286 -9.09 12.68 5.60
N ARG A 287 -8.67 13.29 4.48
CA ARG A 287 -8.98 14.66 4.07
C ARG A 287 -8.49 15.72 5.05
N PHE A 288 -7.34 15.48 5.68
CA PHE A 288 -6.67 16.48 6.51
C PHE A 288 -5.91 17.47 5.64
N SER A 289 -6.09 18.77 5.92
CA SER A 289 -5.48 19.85 5.16
C SER A 289 -4.08 20.26 5.64
N GLY A 290 -3.66 19.79 6.83
CA GLY A 290 -2.37 20.13 7.40
C GLY A 290 -2.06 19.35 8.68
N VAL A 291 -0.88 19.61 9.23
CA VAL A 291 -0.39 19.00 10.47
C VAL A 291 0.06 20.07 11.45
N CYS A 292 -0.05 19.83 12.75
CA CYS A 292 0.57 20.64 13.78
C CYS A 292 1.42 19.76 14.70
N LEU A 293 2.55 20.30 15.12
CA LEU A 293 3.49 19.61 16.02
C LEU A 293 4.21 20.56 16.96
N GLY A 294 4.66 20.03 18.11
CA GLY A 294 5.55 20.76 19.00
C GLY A 294 6.96 20.84 18.41
N LEU A 295 7.47 22.03 18.18
CA LEU A 295 8.81 22.27 17.64
C LEU A 295 9.73 22.74 18.78
N SER A 296 10.59 21.85 19.26
CA SER A 296 11.39 22.06 20.47
C SER A 296 12.79 22.64 20.20
N GLY A 297 13.26 22.61 18.93
CA GLY A 297 14.65 22.84 18.56
C GLY A 297 15.57 21.62 18.76
N GLY A 298 15.01 20.45 19.14
CA GLY A 298 15.71 19.16 19.16
C GLY A 298 15.57 18.41 17.85
N ILE A 299 16.53 17.51 17.57
CA ILE A 299 16.64 16.80 16.30
C ILE A 299 15.38 15.97 15.96
N ASP A 300 14.75 15.34 16.93
CA ASP A 300 13.57 14.49 16.70
C ASP A 300 12.40 15.33 16.15
N SER A 301 12.10 16.46 16.80
CA SER A 301 11.04 17.38 16.33
C SER A 301 11.39 18.03 15.00
N ALA A 302 12.68 18.24 14.73
CA ALA A 302 13.16 18.78 13.47
C ALA A 302 12.95 17.79 12.33
N LEU A 303 13.30 16.51 12.55
CA LEU A 303 13.10 15.44 11.56
C LEU A 303 11.62 15.26 11.25
N VAL A 304 10.76 15.20 12.28
CA VAL A 304 9.30 15.07 12.09
C VAL A 304 8.72 16.26 11.32
N ALA A 305 9.20 17.49 11.59
CA ALA A 305 8.77 18.69 10.86
C ALA A 305 9.19 18.65 9.38
N ALA A 306 10.41 18.18 9.09
CA ALA A 306 10.90 18.00 7.72
C ALA A 306 10.07 16.96 6.96
N MET A 307 9.83 15.77 7.56
CA MET A 307 8.97 14.73 6.99
C MET A 307 7.54 15.24 6.72
N ALA A 308 6.98 16.05 7.65
CA ALA A 308 5.68 16.67 7.47
C ALA A 308 5.67 17.66 6.29
N ALA A 309 6.72 18.46 6.14
CA ALA A 309 6.84 19.40 5.03
C ALA A 309 6.96 18.67 3.68
N ASP A 310 7.70 17.56 3.63
CA ASP A 310 7.81 16.73 2.43
C ASP A 310 6.49 16.00 2.11
N ALA A 311 5.72 15.60 3.14
CA ALA A 311 4.45 14.92 2.96
C ALA A 311 3.33 15.85 2.46
N CYS A 312 3.21 17.07 2.99
CA CYS A 312 2.04 17.94 2.70
C CYS A 312 2.40 19.37 2.24
N GLY A 313 3.68 19.67 2.10
CA GLY A 313 4.17 21.02 1.81
C GLY A 313 4.29 21.87 3.08
N GLY A 314 5.37 22.64 3.20
CA GLY A 314 5.69 23.43 4.39
C GLY A 314 4.56 24.37 4.84
N HIS A 315 3.84 24.96 3.89
CA HIS A 315 2.70 25.87 4.17
C HIS A 315 1.51 25.20 4.88
N ASN A 316 1.46 23.87 4.91
CA ASN A 316 0.46 23.09 5.64
C ASN A 316 0.98 22.56 6.98
N VAL A 317 2.21 22.95 7.37
CA VAL A 317 2.82 22.55 8.65
C VAL A 317 2.78 23.72 9.64
N HIS A 318 2.26 23.45 10.85
CA HIS A 318 2.21 24.40 11.96
C HIS A 318 3.13 23.94 13.09
N GLY A 319 4.32 24.52 13.17
CA GLY A 319 5.29 24.30 14.24
C GLY A 319 4.99 25.19 15.46
N ILE A 320 4.83 24.58 16.65
CA ILE A 320 4.51 25.28 17.88
C ILE A 320 5.68 25.16 18.86
N SER A 321 6.41 26.22 19.06
CA SER A 321 7.40 26.29 20.14
C SER A 321 6.71 26.53 21.48
N MET A 322 6.95 25.65 22.44
CA MET A 322 6.30 25.68 23.76
C MET A 322 7.37 25.77 24.86
N PRO A 323 8.09 26.91 24.97
CA PRO A 323 9.17 27.05 25.91
C PRO A 323 8.70 27.05 27.36
N SER A 324 9.53 26.45 28.23
CA SER A 324 9.46 26.61 29.69
C SER A 324 10.59 27.52 30.19
N MET A 325 10.63 27.76 31.50
CA MET A 325 11.74 28.50 32.13
C MET A 325 13.11 27.84 31.91
N TYR A 326 13.15 26.57 31.56
CA TYR A 326 14.37 25.77 31.33
C TYR A 326 14.82 25.74 29.86
N SER A 327 14.02 26.27 28.92
CA SER A 327 14.35 26.26 27.50
C SER A 327 15.47 27.20 27.16
N SER A 328 16.53 26.73 26.48
CA SER A 328 17.64 27.55 26.04
C SER A 328 17.23 28.54 24.95
N ILE A 329 18.01 29.64 24.79
CA ILE A 329 17.82 30.59 23.68
C ILE A 329 18.09 29.85 22.34
N GLY A 330 19.21 29.11 22.25
CA GLY A 330 19.58 28.39 21.04
C GLY A 330 18.48 27.45 20.53
N SER A 331 17.82 26.69 21.41
CA SER A 331 16.70 25.80 21.00
C SER A 331 15.52 26.56 20.38
N LYS A 332 15.28 27.80 20.79
CA LYS A 332 14.21 28.65 20.22
C LYS A 332 14.59 29.17 18.84
N ASP A 333 15.85 29.59 18.71
CA ASP A 333 16.38 30.08 17.45
C ASP A 333 16.45 28.95 16.42
N ASP A 334 16.95 27.78 16.79
CA ASP A 334 16.98 26.56 15.93
C ASP A 334 15.58 26.16 15.44
N ALA A 335 14.57 26.24 16.30
CA ALA A 335 13.18 25.93 15.93
C ALA A 335 12.61 26.93 14.93
N ALA A 336 12.90 28.24 15.14
CA ALA A 336 12.44 29.29 14.24
C ALA A 336 13.12 29.21 12.86
N ASP A 337 14.44 28.99 12.86
CA ASP A 337 15.23 28.87 11.63
C ASP A 337 14.77 27.63 10.81
N LEU A 338 14.53 26.49 11.46
CA LEU A 338 14.00 25.32 10.80
C LEU A 338 12.64 25.61 10.16
N ALA A 339 11.69 26.17 10.93
CA ALA A 339 10.37 26.50 10.40
C ALA A 339 10.44 27.41 9.17
N ALA A 340 11.31 28.42 9.21
CA ALA A 340 11.55 29.29 8.07
C ALA A 340 12.14 28.54 6.86
N ASN A 341 13.10 27.64 7.08
CA ASN A 341 13.77 26.88 6.02
C ASN A 341 12.82 25.91 5.30
N ILE A 342 11.91 25.24 6.03
CA ILE A 342 10.92 24.32 5.44
C ILE A 342 9.63 25.03 5.00
N GLY A 343 9.51 26.35 5.21
CA GLY A 343 8.33 27.13 4.85
C GLY A 343 7.09 26.88 5.72
N ALA A 344 7.30 26.43 6.97
CA ALA A 344 6.23 26.14 7.92
C ALA A 344 5.75 27.39 8.67
N HIS A 345 4.49 27.37 9.13
CA HIS A 345 4.02 28.34 10.13
C HIS A 345 4.71 28.09 11.46
N TYR A 346 5.02 29.17 12.19
CA TYR A 346 5.71 29.08 13.46
C TYR A 346 5.06 29.98 14.50
N ASP A 347 4.62 29.37 15.59
CA ASP A 347 4.02 30.04 16.74
C ASP A 347 4.81 29.76 18.02
N VAL A 348 4.87 30.77 18.91
CA VAL A 348 5.49 30.62 20.23
C VAL A 348 4.43 30.72 21.32
N GLN A 349 4.20 29.60 22.03
CA GLN A 349 3.23 29.50 23.12
C GLN A 349 3.91 29.07 24.43
N PRO A 350 4.39 30.01 25.28
CA PRO A 350 5.02 29.67 26.56
C PRO A 350 4.07 28.90 27.48
N ILE A 351 4.56 27.82 28.09
CA ILE A 351 3.76 26.98 29.00
C ILE A 351 3.73 27.50 30.44
N GLU A 352 4.63 28.43 30.79
CA GLU A 352 4.84 28.88 32.16
C GLU A 352 3.57 29.42 32.85
N PRO A 353 2.72 30.26 32.21
CA PRO A 353 1.51 30.74 32.87
C PRO A 353 0.55 29.60 33.27
N MET A 354 0.36 28.61 32.38
CA MET A 354 -0.49 27.45 32.66
C MET A 354 0.15 26.54 33.70
N PHE A 355 1.45 26.29 33.62
CA PHE A 355 2.18 25.50 34.59
C PHE A 355 2.07 26.11 36.01
N ASN A 356 2.23 27.42 36.17
CA ASN A 356 2.14 28.10 37.44
C ASN A 356 0.75 27.99 38.08
N VAL A 357 -0.33 28.05 37.29
CA VAL A 357 -1.70 27.85 37.77
C VAL A 357 -1.90 26.44 38.32
N TYR A 358 -1.52 25.41 37.53
CA TYR A 358 -1.61 24.02 37.99
C TYR A 358 -0.73 23.74 39.20
N GLN A 359 0.51 24.24 39.18
CA GLN A 359 1.47 24.04 40.26
C GLN A 359 0.98 24.68 41.59
N GLY A 360 0.36 25.85 41.50
CA GLY A 360 -0.22 26.53 42.64
C GLY A 360 -1.36 25.73 43.32
N GLN A 361 -2.11 24.94 42.55
CA GLN A 361 -3.21 24.12 43.01
C GLN A 361 -2.76 22.71 43.47
N LEU A 362 -1.92 22.06 42.67
CA LEU A 362 -1.58 20.65 42.86
C LEU A 362 -0.31 20.42 43.66
N LYS A 363 0.58 21.42 43.78
CA LYS A 363 1.85 21.38 44.54
C LYS A 363 2.70 20.15 44.19
N LEU A 364 2.86 19.86 42.90
CA LEU A 364 3.61 18.70 42.41
C LEU A 364 5.12 18.93 42.52
N GLU A 365 5.87 17.87 42.78
CA GLU A 365 7.33 17.89 42.88
C GLU A 365 7.97 16.80 41.96
N GLY A 366 9.24 16.98 41.60
CA GLY A 366 10.03 16.01 40.81
C GLY A 366 9.38 15.61 39.52
N VAL A 367 9.37 14.32 39.22
CA VAL A 367 8.85 13.74 37.95
C VAL A 367 7.38 14.12 37.70
N ALA A 368 6.57 14.32 38.74
CA ALA A 368 5.17 14.73 38.56
C ALA A 368 5.06 16.15 37.99
N ALA A 369 5.92 17.08 38.38
CA ALA A 369 5.97 18.42 37.86
C ALA A 369 6.51 18.43 36.39
N GLU A 370 7.50 17.59 36.09
CA GLU A 370 8.00 17.40 34.69
C GLU A 370 6.89 16.86 33.78
N ASN A 371 6.19 15.83 34.21
CA ASN A 371 5.06 15.25 33.48
C ASN A 371 3.93 16.27 33.26
N LEU A 372 3.67 17.16 34.22
CA LEU A 372 2.70 18.23 34.02
C LEU A 372 3.04 19.13 32.82
N GLN A 373 4.32 19.49 32.65
CA GLN A 373 4.75 20.28 31.48
C GLN A 373 4.45 19.56 30.14
N ALA A 374 4.71 18.24 30.08
CA ALA A 374 4.41 17.43 28.91
C ALA A 374 2.90 17.40 28.58
N ARG A 375 2.05 17.28 29.62
CA ARG A 375 0.58 17.30 29.46
C ARG A 375 0.07 18.66 28.98
N ILE A 376 0.60 19.75 29.52
CA ILE A 376 0.25 21.11 29.08
C ILE A 376 0.58 21.29 27.59
N ARG A 377 1.76 20.85 27.13
CA ARG A 377 2.13 20.89 25.72
C ARG A 377 1.15 20.09 24.86
N GLY A 378 0.77 18.88 25.29
CA GLY A 378 -0.23 18.07 24.58
C GLY A 378 -1.59 18.78 24.45
N VAL A 379 -2.04 19.48 25.51
CA VAL A 379 -3.29 20.28 25.44
C VAL A 379 -3.16 21.43 24.44
N ILE A 380 -2.03 22.13 24.41
CA ILE A 380 -1.78 23.22 23.46
C ILE A 380 -1.81 22.70 22.02
N VAL A 381 -1.06 21.65 21.72
CA VAL A 381 -1.03 21.04 20.37
C VAL A 381 -2.44 20.63 19.94
N MET A 382 -3.21 19.98 20.84
CA MET A 382 -4.59 19.59 20.55
C MET A 382 -5.50 20.81 20.30
N ALA A 383 -5.33 21.89 21.06
CA ALA A 383 -6.11 23.12 20.83
C ALA A 383 -5.81 23.74 19.45
N TYR A 384 -4.56 23.76 19.04
CA TYR A 384 -4.18 24.19 17.69
C TYR A 384 -4.76 23.26 16.61
N SER A 385 -4.62 21.96 16.78
CA SER A 385 -5.18 20.97 15.86
C SER A 385 -6.68 21.16 15.65
N LEU A 386 -7.43 21.32 16.74
CA LEU A 386 -8.89 21.51 16.67
C LEU A 386 -9.28 22.86 16.04
N SER A 387 -8.48 23.91 16.22
CA SER A 387 -8.80 25.25 15.71
C SER A 387 -8.36 25.50 14.27
N LEU A 388 -7.30 24.81 13.81
CA LEU A 388 -6.70 25.09 12.50
C LEU A 388 -6.96 23.98 11.48
N ILE A 389 -7.03 22.73 11.92
CA ILE A 389 -7.02 21.56 11.03
C ILE A 389 -8.36 20.84 11.01
N HIS A 390 -8.99 20.65 12.17
CA HIS A 390 -10.23 19.88 12.29
C HIS A 390 -11.51 20.73 12.22
N ILE A 391 -11.40 22.04 12.34
CA ILE A 391 -12.51 22.98 12.30
C ILE A 391 -12.33 23.98 11.15
#